data_58e80301c8c82f4992f59bd603274bc4
#
_entry.id   58e80301c8c82f4992f59bd603274bc4
#
_cell.length_a   1.000
_cell.length_b   1.000
_cell.length_c   1.000
_cell.angle_alpha   90.00
_cell.angle_beta   90.00
_cell.angle_gamma   90.00
#
_symmetry.space_group_name_H-M   'P 1'
#
loop_
_entity.id
_entity.type
_entity.pdbx_description
1 polymer ?
#
loop_
_entity_poly.entity_id
_entity_poly.type
_entity_poly.pdbx_seq_one_letter_code
_entity_poly.pdbx_strand_id
1 'polypeptide(L)'
;KYLSIAEQAGADMVKGCAVCFDNETGELSDTPLFALSDVPAECFDKVLNFHQAPEIFSHISVVPWNAIYKRKFILEKGLRFNNLICVNDRSFYSEAVFTANRIWLTHEQIVRYRVNNSASLVGNRARNFHCEFDSWQLIMNQCTKYNIQGRELAIVMERELIDIFIWYRKYKKIPEISEEITAQTQAFAQKLDISPLEAFPPSFKWYYDYLTFLPEFESLTKNYNNITQFKKQARLIMPQCTTPADFRHRIQEAPATDSTSKRSGVLKKLLSHFKH
;
A
#
# COMPACT_ATOMS: atom_id res chain seq x y z
N LYS A 1 28.81 -6.42 -5.58
CA LYS A 1 27.93 -7.46 -5.05
C LYS A 1 26.67 -7.63 -5.92
N TYR A 2 25.80 -6.64 -6.11
CA TYR A 2 24.54 -6.76 -6.87
C TYR A 2 24.73 -7.30 -8.29
N LEU A 3 25.69 -6.77 -9.03
CA LEU A 3 25.98 -7.26 -10.38
C LEU A 3 26.41 -8.73 -10.35
N SER A 4 27.29 -9.10 -9.44
CA SER A 4 27.73 -10.49 -9.27
C SER A 4 26.55 -11.43 -8.93
N ILE A 5 25.64 -11.01 -8.05
CA ILE A 5 24.41 -11.76 -7.74
C ILE A 5 23.55 -11.91 -9.01
N ALA A 6 23.33 -10.81 -9.74
CA ALA A 6 22.51 -10.81 -10.94
C ALA A 6 23.06 -11.76 -12.03
N GLU A 7 24.38 -11.76 -12.22
CA GLU A 7 25.06 -12.62 -13.19
C GLU A 7 25.00 -14.09 -12.78
N GLN A 8 25.35 -14.41 -11.53
CA GLN A 8 25.35 -15.78 -11.02
C GLN A 8 23.94 -16.39 -10.99
N ALA A 9 22.95 -15.60 -10.55
CA ALA A 9 21.56 -16.03 -10.51
C ALA A 9 20.88 -15.98 -11.89
N GLY A 10 21.48 -15.33 -12.90
CA GLY A 10 20.83 -15.03 -14.17
C GLY A 10 19.54 -14.22 -13.97
N ALA A 11 19.52 -13.32 -12.97
CA ALA A 11 18.33 -12.61 -12.55
C ALA A 11 17.88 -11.55 -13.57
N ASP A 12 16.56 -11.39 -13.73
CA ASP A 12 15.97 -10.27 -14.46
C ASP A 12 15.97 -9.02 -13.59
N MET A 13 15.77 -9.21 -12.27
CA MET A 13 15.77 -8.17 -11.25
C MET A 13 16.42 -8.68 -9.96
N VAL A 14 17.29 -7.87 -9.35
CA VAL A 14 17.80 -8.08 -7.99
C VAL A 14 17.33 -6.90 -7.14
N LYS A 15 16.55 -7.17 -6.11
CA LYS A 15 16.06 -6.16 -5.16
C LYS A 15 16.72 -6.37 -3.81
N GLY A 16 17.18 -5.26 -3.22
CA GLY A 16 17.82 -5.28 -1.92
C GLY A 16 17.30 -4.22 -0.97
N CYS A 17 17.97 -4.10 0.16
CA CYS A 17 17.61 -3.18 1.22
C CYS A 17 18.01 -1.73 0.90
N ALA A 18 17.33 -0.79 1.58
CA ALA A 18 17.73 0.59 1.67
C ALA A 18 17.56 1.05 3.12
N VAL A 19 18.34 2.05 3.52
CA VAL A 19 18.23 2.74 4.81
C VAL A 19 17.86 4.19 4.57
N CYS A 20 16.99 4.74 5.40
CA CYS A 20 16.69 6.16 5.38
C CYS A 20 17.78 6.94 6.12
N PHE A 21 18.05 8.17 5.67
CA PHE A 21 18.82 9.13 6.46
C PHE A 21 18.09 10.47 6.48
N ASP A 22 18.07 11.08 7.64
CA ASP A 22 17.49 12.40 7.84
C ASP A 22 18.32 13.47 7.14
N ASN A 23 17.64 14.41 6.43
CA ASN A 23 18.31 15.45 5.66
C ASN A 23 19.04 16.47 6.55
N GLU A 24 18.55 16.71 7.78
CA GLU A 24 19.08 17.73 8.68
C GLU A 24 20.07 17.14 9.66
N THR A 25 19.73 16.02 10.28
CA THR A 25 20.55 15.41 11.33
C THR A 25 21.56 14.39 10.81
N GLY A 26 21.30 13.81 9.62
CA GLY A 26 22.08 12.70 9.07
C GLY A 26 21.82 11.36 9.78
N GLU A 27 20.92 11.32 10.77
CA GLU A 27 20.57 10.08 11.48
C GLU A 27 20.01 9.02 10.53
N LEU A 28 20.43 7.78 10.76
CA LEU A 28 19.94 6.63 10.00
C LEU A 28 18.70 6.05 10.67
N SER A 29 17.74 5.65 9.86
CA SER A 29 16.52 4.95 10.31
C SER A 29 16.09 3.89 9.29
N ASP A 30 15.56 2.79 9.79
CA ASP A 30 15.03 1.73 8.95
C ASP A 30 13.51 1.83 8.86
N THR A 31 12.98 1.42 7.71
CA THR A 31 11.55 1.14 7.56
C THR A 31 11.38 -0.32 7.15
N PRO A 32 10.36 -1.04 7.63
CA PRO A 32 10.18 -2.45 7.32
C PRO A 32 10.19 -2.75 5.81
N LEU A 33 9.54 -1.91 5.01
CA LEU A 33 9.48 -2.06 3.56
C LEU A 33 10.84 -1.88 2.86
N PHE A 34 11.71 -1.01 3.38
CA PHE A 34 13.05 -0.79 2.81
C PHE A 34 14.09 -1.76 3.36
N ALA A 35 13.94 -2.16 4.62
CA ALA A 35 14.76 -3.18 5.25
C ALA A 35 14.36 -4.61 4.84
N LEU A 36 13.23 -4.78 4.16
CA LEU A 36 12.63 -6.06 3.80
C LEU A 36 12.36 -6.97 5.02
N SER A 37 12.09 -6.37 6.19
CA SER A 37 11.98 -7.06 7.48
C SER A 37 10.79 -8.01 7.57
N ASP A 38 9.73 -7.75 6.81
CA ASP A 38 8.50 -8.54 6.79
C ASP A 38 8.52 -9.64 5.71
N VAL A 39 9.58 -9.70 4.90
CA VAL A 39 9.77 -10.76 3.89
C VAL A 39 10.25 -12.02 4.58
N PRO A 40 9.59 -13.18 4.37
CA PRO A 40 10.03 -14.44 4.94
C PRO A 40 11.48 -14.78 4.56
N ALA A 41 12.26 -15.28 5.52
CA ALA A 41 13.69 -15.56 5.34
C ALA A 41 13.96 -16.53 4.17
N GLU A 42 13.05 -17.45 3.93
CA GLU A 42 13.12 -18.41 2.83
C GLU A 42 12.93 -17.78 1.44
N CYS A 43 12.54 -16.51 1.35
CA CYS A 43 12.43 -15.79 0.09
C CYS A 43 13.75 -15.13 -0.35
N PHE A 44 14.77 -15.13 0.52
CA PHE A 44 16.07 -14.56 0.20
C PHE A 44 17.00 -15.57 -0.45
N ASP A 45 17.99 -15.02 -1.14
CA ASP A 45 19.13 -15.76 -1.73
C ASP A 45 18.73 -16.93 -2.65
N LYS A 46 17.57 -16.78 -3.29
CA LYS A 46 17.09 -17.70 -4.32
C LYS A 46 16.32 -16.96 -5.42
N VAL A 47 16.13 -17.65 -6.53
CA VAL A 47 15.30 -17.15 -7.64
C VAL A 47 13.83 -17.37 -7.32
N LEU A 48 13.04 -16.31 -7.46
CA LEU A 48 11.59 -16.28 -7.30
C LEU A 48 10.94 -15.65 -8.53
N ASN A 49 9.62 -15.78 -8.64
CA ASN A 49 8.78 -14.93 -9.48
C ASN A 49 7.47 -14.62 -8.75
N PHE A 50 6.72 -13.66 -9.28
CA PHE A 50 5.49 -13.20 -8.67
C PHE A 50 4.46 -14.32 -8.51
N HIS A 51 4.28 -15.17 -9.51
CA HIS A 51 3.30 -16.26 -9.49
C HIS A 51 3.61 -17.34 -8.45
N GLN A 52 4.88 -17.54 -8.12
CA GLN A 52 5.31 -18.50 -7.09
C GLN A 52 5.17 -17.96 -5.67
N ALA A 53 5.32 -16.66 -5.49
CA ALA A 53 5.32 -16.01 -4.19
C ALA A 53 4.70 -14.61 -4.26
N PRO A 54 3.39 -14.50 -4.60
CA PRO A 54 2.74 -13.21 -4.78
C PRO A 54 2.71 -12.38 -3.48
N GLU A 55 2.76 -13.02 -2.31
CA GLU A 55 2.76 -12.34 -1.02
C GLU A 55 3.97 -11.43 -0.82
N ILE A 56 5.10 -11.71 -1.47
CA ILE A 56 6.27 -10.82 -1.37
C ILE A 56 5.97 -9.42 -1.90
N PHE A 57 5.02 -9.29 -2.83
CA PHE A 57 4.60 -7.99 -3.36
C PHE A 57 4.05 -7.06 -2.27
N SER A 58 3.38 -7.63 -1.25
CA SER A 58 2.86 -6.88 -0.11
C SER A 58 3.92 -6.48 0.91
N HIS A 59 5.07 -7.16 0.92
CA HIS A 59 6.13 -6.99 1.91
C HIS A 59 7.33 -6.20 1.42
N ILE A 60 7.36 -5.84 0.14
CA ILE A 60 8.45 -5.05 -0.44
C ILE A 60 7.95 -3.66 -0.85
N SER A 61 8.87 -2.69 -0.83
CA SER A 61 8.57 -1.35 -1.33
C SER A 61 8.37 -1.38 -2.86
N VAL A 62 7.33 -0.69 -3.32
CA VAL A 62 7.00 -0.56 -4.77
C VAL A 62 7.86 0.50 -5.47
N VAL A 63 9.10 0.69 -5.02
CA VAL A 63 10.03 1.64 -5.60
C VAL A 63 11.09 0.91 -6.44
N PRO A 64 11.48 1.43 -7.60
CA PRO A 64 12.45 0.78 -8.49
C PRO A 64 13.91 1.03 -8.09
N TRP A 65 14.19 2.07 -7.29
CA TRP A 65 15.56 2.58 -7.09
C TRP A 65 16.42 1.73 -6.12
N ASN A 66 15.84 0.80 -5.35
CA ASN A 66 16.59 -0.16 -4.53
C ASN A 66 16.68 -1.55 -5.22
N ALA A 67 16.70 -1.54 -6.54
CA ALA A 67 16.88 -2.73 -7.35
C ALA A 67 17.79 -2.44 -8.55
N ILE A 68 18.39 -3.49 -9.11
CA ILE A 68 18.99 -3.45 -10.45
C ILE A 68 18.20 -4.36 -11.37
N TYR A 69 18.18 -4.00 -12.65
CA TYR A 69 17.42 -4.68 -13.68
C TYR A 69 18.30 -5.06 -14.83
N LYS A 70 18.12 -6.25 -15.38
CA LYS A 70 18.78 -6.67 -16.59
C LYS A 70 18.29 -5.81 -17.77
N ARG A 71 19.21 -5.11 -18.46
CA ARG A 71 18.84 -4.20 -19.56
C ARG A 71 18.02 -4.92 -20.65
N LYS A 72 18.39 -6.15 -20.99
CA LYS A 72 17.67 -6.96 -21.99
C LYS A 72 16.21 -7.18 -21.56
N PHE A 73 15.97 -7.54 -20.30
CA PHE A 73 14.63 -7.73 -19.75
C PHE A 73 13.78 -6.45 -19.89
N ILE A 74 14.31 -5.28 -19.49
CA ILE A 74 13.61 -3.99 -19.61
C ILE A 74 13.19 -3.72 -21.06
N LEU A 75 14.11 -3.94 -22.01
CA LEU A 75 13.86 -3.67 -23.42
C LEU A 75 12.86 -4.66 -24.05
N GLU A 76 12.99 -5.95 -23.77
CA GLU A 76 12.12 -7.00 -24.31
C GLU A 76 10.69 -6.90 -23.79
N LYS A 77 10.51 -6.52 -22.52
CA LYS A 77 9.20 -6.31 -21.93
C LYS A 77 8.64 -4.90 -22.20
N GLY A 78 9.43 -4.00 -22.78
CA GLY A 78 9.00 -2.65 -23.08
C GLY A 78 8.68 -1.81 -21.84
N LEU A 79 9.31 -2.13 -20.69
CA LEU A 79 9.02 -1.47 -19.43
C LEU A 79 9.35 0.02 -19.48
N ARG A 80 8.43 0.87 -19.04
CA ARG A 80 8.58 2.33 -19.05
C ARG A 80 7.93 2.94 -17.81
N PHE A 81 8.51 4.05 -17.35
CA PHE A 81 7.82 4.92 -16.40
C PHE A 81 6.63 5.58 -17.07
N ASN A 82 5.58 5.80 -16.32
CA ASN A 82 4.42 6.56 -16.79
C ASN A 82 4.67 8.09 -16.70
N ASN A 83 3.72 8.90 -17.18
CA ASN A 83 3.81 10.37 -17.23
C ASN A 83 3.16 11.06 -16.03
N LEU A 84 2.84 10.33 -14.94
CA LEU A 84 2.29 10.97 -13.75
C LEU A 84 3.34 11.86 -13.08
N ILE A 85 2.90 12.99 -12.54
CA ILE A 85 3.79 13.95 -11.88
C ILE A 85 4.36 13.41 -10.55
N CYS A 86 3.65 12.47 -9.91
CA CYS A 86 4.11 11.73 -8.75
C CYS A 86 3.68 10.26 -8.88
N VAL A 87 4.25 9.37 -8.10
CA VAL A 87 4.03 7.91 -8.11
C VAL A 87 4.18 7.25 -9.51
N ASN A 88 4.93 7.91 -10.39
CA ASN A 88 5.17 7.47 -11.75
C ASN A 88 6.01 6.19 -11.85
N ASP A 89 6.67 5.82 -10.79
CA ASP A 89 7.53 4.66 -10.64
C ASP A 89 6.76 3.38 -10.25
N ARG A 90 5.57 3.51 -9.66
CA ARG A 90 4.81 2.35 -9.15
C ARG A 90 4.39 1.39 -10.25
N SER A 91 3.79 1.89 -11.34
CA SER A 91 3.39 1.04 -12.45
C SER A 91 4.57 0.40 -13.17
N PHE A 92 5.71 1.10 -13.30
CA PHE A 92 6.94 0.50 -13.81
C PHE A 92 7.38 -0.68 -12.94
N TYR A 93 7.41 -0.47 -11.62
CA TYR A 93 7.84 -1.50 -10.68
C TYR A 93 6.89 -2.69 -10.67
N SER A 94 5.58 -2.45 -10.64
CA SER A 94 4.56 -3.51 -10.66
C SER A 94 4.67 -4.34 -11.94
N GLU A 95 4.79 -3.70 -13.10
CA GLU A 95 4.96 -4.38 -14.37
C GLU A 95 6.26 -5.20 -14.43
N ALA A 96 7.35 -4.68 -13.87
CA ALA A 96 8.61 -5.41 -13.75
C ALA A 96 8.44 -6.67 -12.89
N VAL A 97 7.77 -6.58 -11.74
CA VAL A 97 7.51 -7.72 -10.85
C VAL A 97 6.62 -8.76 -11.53
N PHE A 98 5.53 -8.34 -12.19
CA PHE A 98 4.59 -9.25 -12.85
C PHE A 98 5.23 -10.02 -14.02
N THR A 99 6.22 -9.44 -14.67
CA THR A 99 6.81 -9.99 -15.91
C THR A 99 8.19 -10.59 -15.75
N ALA A 100 8.85 -10.40 -14.60
CA ALA A 100 10.14 -11.00 -14.32
C ALA A 100 9.98 -12.49 -14.01
N ASN A 101 10.74 -13.31 -14.71
CA ASN A 101 10.81 -14.74 -14.45
C ASN A 101 11.78 -15.08 -13.31
N ARG A 102 12.75 -14.20 -13.05
CA ARG A 102 13.87 -14.45 -12.15
C ARG A 102 14.11 -13.20 -11.27
N ILE A 103 13.43 -13.14 -10.15
CA ILE A 103 13.58 -12.12 -9.10
C ILE A 103 14.50 -12.68 -8.03
N TRP A 104 15.48 -11.89 -7.58
CA TRP A 104 16.33 -12.22 -6.44
C TRP A 104 16.18 -11.16 -5.37
N LEU A 105 15.90 -11.58 -4.16
CA LEU A 105 15.87 -10.71 -2.98
C LEU A 105 17.17 -10.90 -2.20
N THR A 106 17.75 -9.81 -1.70
CA THR A 106 18.98 -9.84 -0.91
C THR A 106 18.95 -8.84 0.24
N HIS A 107 19.57 -9.15 1.36
CA HIS A 107 19.76 -8.23 2.49
C HIS A 107 20.83 -7.16 2.24
N GLU A 108 21.52 -7.21 1.10
CA GLU A 108 22.53 -6.20 0.77
C GLU A 108 21.86 -4.82 0.65
N GLN A 109 22.44 -3.84 1.33
CA GLN A 109 22.02 -2.45 1.23
C GLN A 109 22.69 -1.77 0.03
N ILE A 110 21.87 -1.19 -0.86
CA ILE A 110 22.38 -0.49 -2.05
C ILE A 110 22.19 1.02 -1.98
N VAL A 111 21.14 1.50 -1.28
CA VAL A 111 20.73 2.91 -1.30
C VAL A 111 20.60 3.45 0.12
N ARG A 112 21.03 4.70 0.28
CA ARG A 112 20.65 5.58 1.41
C ARG A 112 19.62 6.56 0.89
N TYR A 113 18.37 6.41 1.36
CA TYR A 113 17.25 7.23 0.92
C TYR A 113 17.10 8.45 1.85
N ARG A 114 17.17 9.64 1.27
CA ARG A 114 17.04 10.90 1.99
C ARG A 114 15.59 11.16 2.36
N VAL A 115 15.31 11.38 3.65
CA VAL A 115 14.01 11.79 4.19
C VAL A 115 14.05 13.20 4.75
N ASN A 116 12.89 13.77 5.06
CA ASN A 116 12.73 15.13 5.61
C ASN A 116 13.33 16.24 4.72
N ASN A 117 13.31 16.04 3.40
CA ASN A 117 13.66 17.05 2.42
C ASN A 117 12.39 17.73 1.88
N SER A 118 12.15 18.97 2.30
CA SER A 118 10.97 19.77 1.90
C SER A 118 10.88 20.04 0.39
N ALA A 119 12.02 20.05 -0.31
CA ALA A 119 12.09 20.23 -1.75
C ALA A 119 11.79 18.94 -2.54
N SER A 120 11.55 17.82 -1.87
CA SER A 120 11.26 16.55 -2.54
C SER A 120 9.83 16.51 -3.14
N LEU A 121 9.65 15.68 -4.18
CA LEU A 121 8.32 15.43 -4.76
C LEU A 121 7.32 14.86 -3.72
N VAL A 122 7.81 14.11 -2.74
CA VAL A 122 6.99 13.59 -1.64
C VAL A 122 6.40 14.74 -0.80
N GLY A 123 7.12 15.84 -0.62
CA GLY A 123 6.62 17.04 0.06
C GLY A 123 5.43 17.70 -0.66
N ASN A 124 5.36 17.59 -1.97
CA ASN A 124 4.31 18.17 -2.82
C ASN A 124 3.22 17.16 -3.24
N ARG A 125 3.33 15.91 -2.82
CA ARG A 125 2.43 14.82 -3.23
C ARG A 125 0.96 15.06 -2.86
N ALA A 126 0.72 15.77 -1.76
CA ALA A 126 -0.64 16.08 -1.31
C ALA A 126 -1.47 16.81 -2.36
N ARG A 127 -0.87 17.78 -3.07
CA ARG A 127 -1.53 18.55 -4.14
C ARG A 127 -1.79 17.73 -5.41
N ASN A 128 -1.12 16.61 -5.55
CA ASN A 128 -1.22 15.69 -6.69
C ASN A 128 -1.80 14.33 -6.26
N PHE A 129 -2.67 14.33 -5.26
CA PHE A 129 -3.19 13.08 -4.68
C PHE A 129 -3.98 12.23 -5.68
N HIS A 130 -4.61 12.84 -6.69
CA HIS A 130 -5.25 12.14 -7.80
C HIS A 130 -4.32 11.12 -8.50
N CYS A 131 -3.00 11.36 -8.50
CA CYS A 131 -2.03 10.42 -9.07
C CYS A 131 -2.06 9.04 -8.40
N GLU A 132 -2.52 8.94 -7.14
CA GLU A 132 -2.72 7.64 -6.48
C GLU A 132 -3.77 6.80 -7.21
N PHE A 133 -4.88 7.43 -7.59
CA PHE A 133 -5.98 6.78 -8.30
C PHE A 133 -5.61 6.46 -9.74
N ASP A 134 -4.90 7.37 -10.40
CA ASP A 134 -4.37 7.14 -11.75
C ASP A 134 -3.37 5.99 -11.76
N SER A 135 -2.48 5.92 -10.77
CA SER A 135 -1.54 4.82 -10.61
C SER A 135 -2.25 3.49 -10.35
N TRP A 136 -3.30 3.49 -9.50
CA TRP A 136 -4.16 2.33 -9.32
C TRP A 136 -4.70 1.83 -10.67
N GLN A 137 -5.30 2.72 -11.46
CA GLN A 137 -5.88 2.33 -12.75
C GLN A 137 -4.83 1.74 -13.70
N LEU A 138 -3.61 2.30 -13.73
CA LEU A 138 -2.51 1.76 -14.54
C LEU A 138 -2.13 0.34 -14.09
N ILE A 139 -2.04 0.10 -12.78
CA ILE A 139 -1.69 -1.21 -12.23
C ILE A 139 -2.82 -2.23 -12.49
N MET A 140 -4.09 -1.84 -12.36
CA MET A 140 -5.21 -2.73 -12.69
C MET A 140 -5.24 -3.09 -14.17
N ASN A 141 -4.93 -2.14 -15.06
CA ASN A 141 -4.78 -2.42 -16.48
C ASN A 141 -3.63 -3.40 -16.76
N GLN A 142 -2.53 -3.32 -16.01
CA GLN A 142 -1.42 -4.28 -16.08
C GLN A 142 -1.86 -5.66 -15.56
N CYS A 143 -2.62 -5.73 -14.47
CA CYS A 143 -3.18 -6.99 -13.98
C CYS A 143 -4.02 -7.68 -15.06
N THR A 144 -4.87 -6.93 -15.76
CA THR A 144 -5.64 -7.45 -16.91
C THR A 144 -4.73 -7.91 -18.04
N LYS A 145 -3.76 -7.09 -18.43
CA LYS A 145 -2.79 -7.38 -19.52
C LYS A 145 -2.00 -8.67 -19.27
N TYR A 146 -1.63 -8.94 -18.02
CA TYR A 146 -0.79 -10.08 -17.65
C TYR A 146 -1.58 -11.22 -17.02
N ASN A 147 -2.92 -11.17 -17.10
CA ASN A 147 -3.83 -12.20 -16.57
C ASN A 147 -3.62 -12.50 -15.07
N ILE A 148 -3.32 -11.45 -14.29
CA ILE A 148 -3.24 -11.53 -12.83
C ILE A 148 -4.67 -11.64 -12.30
N GLN A 149 -5.01 -12.74 -11.63
CA GLN A 149 -6.37 -13.07 -11.23
C GLN A 149 -6.43 -13.69 -9.82
N GLY A 150 -7.63 -13.85 -9.29
CA GLY A 150 -7.88 -14.55 -8.03
C GLY A 150 -7.02 -14.01 -6.88
N ARG A 151 -6.28 -14.88 -6.22
CA ARG A 151 -5.42 -14.53 -5.07
C ARG A 151 -4.34 -13.50 -5.41
N GLU A 152 -3.72 -13.60 -6.58
CA GLU A 152 -2.68 -12.65 -7.00
C GLU A 152 -3.24 -11.24 -7.14
N LEU A 153 -4.39 -11.11 -7.81
CA LEU A 153 -5.10 -9.84 -7.95
C LEU A 153 -5.50 -9.28 -6.59
N ALA A 154 -6.01 -10.12 -5.69
CA ALA A 154 -6.38 -9.70 -4.35
C ALA A 154 -5.21 -9.09 -3.58
N ILE A 155 -4.03 -9.71 -3.66
CA ILE A 155 -2.81 -9.22 -3.01
C ILE A 155 -2.39 -7.86 -3.59
N VAL A 156 -2.42 -7.69 -4.92
CA VAL A 156 -2.08 -6.42 -5.56
C VAL A 156 -3.06 -5.32 -5.16
N MET A 157 -4.36 -5.61 -5.23
CA MET A 157 -5.41 -4.64 -4.84
C MET A 157 -5.29 -4.25 -3.37
N GLU A 158 -5.07 -5.21 -2.47
CA GLU A 158 -4.90 -4.92 -1.05
C GLU A 158 -3.71 -3.99 -0.82
N ARG A 159 -2.57 -4.28 -1.43
CA ARG A 159 -1.36 -3.47 -1.30
C ARG A 159 -1.57 -2.03 -1.75
N GLU A 160 -2.18 -1.85 -2.91
CA GLU A 160 -2.44 -0.54 -3.49
C GLU A 160 -3.50 0.23 -2.68
N LEU A 161 -4.56 -0.44 -2.22
CA LEU A 161 -5.60 0.18 -1.43
C LEU A 161 -5.09 0.65 -0.05
N ILE A 162 -4.21 -0.12 0.58
CA ILE A 162 -3.56 0.26 1.84
C ILE A 162 -2.74 1.54 1.65
N ASP A 163 -2.01 1.68 0.54
CA ASP A 163 -1.23 2.88 0.25
C ASP A 163 -2.15 4.11 0.08
N ILE A 164 -3.22 4.00 -0.70
CA ILE A 164 -4.21 5.07 -0.86
C ILE A 164 -4.77 5.48 0.51
N PHE A 165 -5.12 4.51 1.34
CA PHE A 165 -5.66 4.75 2.68
C PHE A 165 -4.66 5.48 3.61
N ILE A 166 -3.39 5.06 3.60
CA ILE A 166 -2.33 5.69 4.41
C ILE A 166 -2.15 7.15 4.00
N TRP A 167 -2.02 7.42 2.70
CA TRP A 167 -1.81 8.77 2.19
C TRP A 167 -3.04 9.65 2.36
N TYR A 168 -4.24 9.11 2.13
CA TYR A 168 -5.49 9.80 2.46
C TYR A 168 -5.50 10.28 3.92
N ARG A 169 -5.24 9.39 4.87
CA ARG A 169 -5.22 9.73 6.30
C ARG A 169 -4.18 10.78 6.68
N LYS A 170 -3.07 10.81 5.97
CA LYS A 170 -2.03 11.82 6.15
C LYS A 170 -2.49 13.19 5.65
N TYR A 171 -2.98 13.23 4.43
CA TYR A 171 -3.26 14.50 3.74
C TYR A 171 -4.60 15.12 4.12
N LYS A 172 -5.60 14.34 4.51
CA LYS A 172 -6.86 14.90 5.02
C LYS A 172 -6.71 15.76 6.28
N LYS A 173 -5.54 15.75 6.93
CA LYS A 173 -5.22 16.63 8.05
C LYS A 173 -4.80 18.03 7.61
N ILE A 174 -4.60 18.25 6.32
CA ILE A 174 -4.24 19.53 5.73
C ILE A 174 -5.55 20.26 5.39
N PRO A 175 -5.92 21.34 6.11
CA PRO A 175 -7.25 21.96 5.99
C PRO A 175 -7.59 22.39 4.56
N GLU A 176 -6.61 22.94 3.83
CA GLU A 176 -6.77 23.53 2.50
C GLU A 176 -7.16 22.53 1.42
N ILE A 177 -6.90 21.24 1.63
CA ILE A 177 -7.15 20.18 0.64
C ILE A 177 -8.01 19.03 1.17
N SER A 178 -8.41 19.10 2.44
CA SER A 178 -9.11 18.01 3.14
C SER A 178 -10.42 17.61 2.46
N GLU A 179 -11.23 18.58 2.06
CA GLU A 179 -12.52 18.34 1.41
C GLU A 179 -12.33 17.75 0.01
N GLU A 180 -11.40 18.29 -0.76
CA GLU A 180 -11.09 17.81 -2.10
C GLU A 180 -10.60 16.36 -2.07
N ILE A 181 -9.62 16.05 -1.22
CA ILE A 181 -9.07 14.69 -1.06
C ILE A 181 -10.16 13.70 -0.61
N THR A 182 -11.04 14.13 0.30
CA THR A 182 -12.14 13.29 0.77
C THR A 182 -13.12 12.96 -0.36
N ALA A 183 -13.52 13.96 -1.13
CA ALA A 183 -14.41 13.77 -2.27
C ALA A 183 -13.80 12.88 -3.36
N GLN A 184 -12.53 13.10 -3.70
CA GLN A 184 -11.81 12.28 -4.69
C GLN A 184 -11.69 10.81 -4.22
N THR A 185 -11.34 10.58 -2.95
CA THR A 185 -11.18 9.25 -2.40
C THR A 185 -12.51 8.49 -2.35
N GLN A 186 -13.59 9.18 -2.02
CA GLN A 186 -14.93 8.60 -2.04
C GLN A 186 -15.38 8.24 -3.46
N ALA A 187 -15.19 9.16 -4.42
CA ALA A 187 -15.54 8.90 -5.82
C ALA A 187 -14.73 7.72 -6.40
N PHE A 188 -13.48 7.56 -5.98
CA PHE A 188 -12.65 6.42 -6.32
C PHE A 188 -13.21 5.13 -5.72
N ALA A 189 -13.50 5.10 -4.41
CA ALA A 189 -14.00 3.91 -3.72
C ALA A 189 -15.35 3.41 -4.30
N GLN A 190 -16.24 4.33 -4.70
CA GLN A 190 -17.52 3.99 -5.32
C GLN A 190 -17.39 3.32 -6.70
N LYS A 191 -16.25 3.50 -7.37
CA LYS A 191 -15.97 2.90 -8.69
C LYS A 191 -15.21 1.57 -8.62
N LEU A 192 -14.76 1.19 -7.42
CA LEU A 192 -14.02 -0.07 -7.26
C LEU A 192 -14.94 -1.26 -7.51
N ASP A 193 -14.57 -2.11 -8.45
CA ASP A 193 -15.13 -3.45 -8.57
C ASP A 193 -14.41 -4.40 -7.62
N ILE A 194 -15.11 -4.82 -6.58
CA ILE A 194 -14.63 -5.75 -5.56
C ILE A 194 -15.35 -7.10 -5.65
N SER A 195 -15.90 -7.43 -6.81
CA SER A 195 -16.59 -8.72 -7.02
C SER A 195 -15.77 -9.95 -6.61
N PRO A 196 -14.42 -9.93 -6.56
CA PRO A 196 -13.61 -11.02 -6.00
C PRO A 196 -13.45 -10.97 -4.47
N LEU A 197 -14.33 -10.29 -3.72
CA LEU A 197 -14.19 -10.06 -2.26
C LEU A 197 -13.95 -11.31 -1.42
N GLU A 198 -14.48 -12.47 -1.83
CA GLU A 198 -14.26 -13.74 -1.13
C GLU A 198 -12.78 -14.16 -1.07
N ALA A 199 -11.95 -13.66 -1.99
CA ALA A 199 -10.53 -13.94 -2.05
C ALA A 199 -9.68 -12.97 -1.18
N PHE A 200 -10.30 -11.88 -0.67
CA PHE A 200 -9.57 -10.87 0.09
C PHE A 200 -9.49 -11.20 1.58
N PRO A 201 -8.37 -10.86 2.25
CA PRO A 201 -8.30 -10.96 3.68
C PRO A 201 -9.25 -9.95 4.38
N PRO A 202 -9.71 -10.25 5.62
CA PRO A 202 -10.62 -9.36 6.35
C PRO A 202 -10.12 -7.92 6.52
N SER A 203 -8.80 -7.71 6.51
CA SER A 203 -8.17 -6.38 6.55
C SER A 203 -8.52 -5.54 5.33
N PHE A 204 -8.53 -6.14 4.14
CA PHE A 204 -8.88 -5.45 2.91
C PHE A 204 -10.31 -4.91 2.96
N LYS A 205 -11.27 -5.76 3.35
CA LYS A 205 -12.67 -5.34 3.46
C LYS A 205 -12.82 -4.13 4.38
N TRP A 206 -12.07 -4.08 5.48
CA TRP A 206 -12.10 -2.93 6.38
C TRP A 206 -11.60 -1.64 5.71
N TYR A 207 -10.52 -1.67 4.93
CA TYR A 207 -10.02 -0.50 4.21
C TYR A 207 -11.02 -0.05 3.14
N TYR A 208 -11.55 -0.98 2.38
CA TYR A 208 -12.56 -0.70 1.36
C TYR A 208 -13.82 -0.08 1.98
N ASP A 209 -14.38 -0.70 3.01
CA ASP A 209 -15.57 -0.20 3.68
C ASP A 209 -15.33 1.20 4.28
N TYR A 210 -14.16 1.43 4.87
CA TYR A 210 -13.80 2.74 5.40
C TYR A 210 -13.82 3.81 4.31
N LEU A 211 -13.21 3.56 3.17
CA LEU A 211 -13.17 4.52 2.07
C LEU A 211 -14.56 4.74 1.45
N THR A 212 -15.36 3.70 1.33
CA THR A 212 -16.72 3.75 0.79
C THR A 212 -17.68 4.51 1.69
N PHE A 213 -17.59 4.30 3.01
CA PHE A 213 -18.44 4.93 4.02
C PHE A 213 -17.87 6.21 4.60
N LEU A 214 -16.84 6.77 4.00
CA LEU A 214 -16.05 7.86 4.53
C LEU A 214 -16.86 9.08 4.99
N PRO A 215 -17.85 9.62 4.25
CA PRO A 215 -18.62 10.78 4.67
C PRO A 215 -19.44 10.49 5.93
N GLU A 216 -20.05 9.31 6.01
CA GLU A 216 -20.83 8.91 7.17
C GLU A 216 -19.94 8.74 8.40
N PHE A 217 -18.79 8.11 8.21
CA PHE A 217 -17.81 7.93 9.26
C PHE A 217 -17.31 9.26 9.81
N GLU A 218 -16.95 10.21 8.95
CA GLU A 218 -16.46 11.53 9.33
C GLU A 218 -17.56 12.35 10.03
N SER A 219 -18.80 12.32 9.52
CA SER A 219 -19.94 13.00 10.12
C SER A 219 -20.23 12.49 11.52
N LEU A 220 -20.29 11.18 11.69
CA LEU A 220 -20.57 10.55 12.97
C LEU A 220 -19.44 10.76 13.98
N THR A 221 -18.18 10.75 13.53
CA THR A 221 -17.01 10.95 14.40
C THR A 221 -17.03 12.31 15.07
N LYS A 222 -17.52 13.36 14.39
CA LYS A 222 -17.64 14.71 14.94
C LYS A 222 -18.63 14.80 16.11
N ASN A 223 -19.62 13.92 16.15
CA ASN A 223 -20.71 13.92 17.12
C ASN A 223 -20.52 12.95 18.29
N TYR A 224 -19.41 12.19 18.30
CA TYR A 224 -19.15 11.19 19.33
C TYR A 224 -18.23 11.73 20.42
N ASN A 225 -18.67 11.64 21.68
CA ASN A 225 -17.89 12.05 22.85
C ASN A 225 -16.63 11.20 23.07
N ASN A 226 -16.62 9.96 22.59
CA ASN A 226 -15.49 9.05 22.70
C ASN A 226 -15.11 8.48 21.33
N ILE A 227 -14.23 9.18 20.63
CA ILE A 227 -13.75 8.81 19.28
C ILE A 227 -13.09 7.43 19.26
N THR A 228 -12.37 7.05 20.32
CA THR A 228 -11.70 5.74 20.39
C THR A 228 -12.73 4.61 20.47
N GLN A 229 -13.78 4.77 21.26
CA GLN A 229 -14.87 3.81 21.35
C GLN A 229 -15.64 3.72 20.03
N PHE A 230 -15.98 4.86 19.43
CA PHE A 230 -16.62 4.92 18.13
C PHE A 230 -15.82 4.14 17.06
N LYS A 231 -14.53 4.41 16.94
CA LYS A 231 -13.66 3.69 15.98
C LYS A 231 -13.61 2.19 16.22
N LYS A 232 -13.68 1.76 17.48
CA LYS A 232 -13.73 0.33 17.84
C LYS A 232 -15.04 -0.31 17.37
N GLN A 233 -16.17 0.34 17.62
CA GLN A 233 -17.49 -0.12 17.19
C GLN A 233 -17.62 -0.11 15.67
N ALA A 234 -17.17 0.96 15.00
CA ALA A 234 -17.20 1.09 13.55
C ALA A 234 -16.47 -0.07 12.86
N ARG A 235 -15.33 -0.49 13.38
CA ARG A 235 -14.56 -1.65 12.83
C ARG A 235 -15.32 -2.98 12.90
N LEU A 236 -16.24 -3.13 13.87
CA LEU A 236 -17.03 -4.34 14.02
C LEU A 236 -18.30 -4.31 13.15
N ILE A 237 -18.88 -3.13 12.98
CA ILE A 237 -20.18 -2.93 12.33
C ILE A 237 -20.04 -2.73 10.82
N MET A 238 -19.08 -1.92 10.40
CA MET A 238 -18.89 -1.53 9.00
C MET A 238 -18.77 -2.74 8.03
N PRO A 239 -18.03 -3.83 8.33
CA PRO A 239 -17.98 -4.99 7.46
C PRO A 239 -19.32 -5.72 7.28
N GLN A 240 -20.34 -5.40 8.08
CA GLN A 240 -21.68 -6.01 8.03
C GLN A 240 -22.70 -5.12 7.31
N CYS A 241 -22.28 -3.92 6.89
CA CYS A 241 -23.15 -2.94 6.26
C CYS A 241 -23.06 -3.03 4.74
N THR A 242 -24.18 -2.78 4.07
CA THR A 242 -24.28 -2.77 2.60
C THR A 242 -24.32 -1.35 2.05
N THR A 243 -24.73 -0.38 2.86
CA THR A 243 -24.84 1.03 2.48
C THR A 243 -24.38 1.96 3.60
N PRO A 244 -24.01 3.22 3.29
CA PRO A 244 -23.74 4.24 4.31
C PRO A 244 -24.90 4.48 5.27
N ALA A 245 -26.14 4.42 4.79
CA ALA A 245 -27.33 4.59 5.64
C ALA A 245 -27.49 3.42 6.64
N ASP A 246 -27.25 2.18 6.22
CA ASP A 246 -27.24 1.01 7.10
C ASP A 246 -26.14 1.12 8.16
N PHE A 247 -24.94 1.58 7.79
CA PHE A 247 -23.86 1.83 8.74
C PHE A 247 -24.26 2.89 9.77
N ARG A 248 -24.84 4.02 9.34
CA ARG A 248 -25.30 5.09 10.24
C ARG A 248 -26.31 4.55 11.25
N HIS A 249 -27.29 3.78 10.80
CA HIS A 249 -28.33 3.18 11.65
C HIS A 249 -27.69 2.23 12.68
N ARG A 250 -26.92 1.25 12.25
CA ARG A 250 -26.33 0.24 13.14
C ARG A 250 -25.33 0.81 14.14
N ILE A 251 -24.53 1.82 13.77
CA ILE A 251 -23.56 2.42 14.69
C ILE A 251 -24.25 3.25 15.78
N GLN A 252 -25.40 3.85 15.49
CA GLN A 252 -26.20 4.59 16.46
C GLN A 252 -26.92 3.68 17.46
N GLU A 253 -27.32 2.49 17.01
CA GLU A 253 -27.99 1.49 17.85
C GLU A 253 -27.02 0.60 18.63
N ALA A 254 -25.74 0.64 18.30
CA ALA A 254 -24.74 -0.21 18.94
C ALA A 254 -24.58 0.12 20.43
N PRO A 255 -24.69 -0.87 21.34
CA PRO A 255 -24.49 -0.64 22.75
C PRO A 255 -23.08 -0.14 23.05
N ALA A 256 -22.93 0.72 24.05
CA ALA A 256 -21.62 1.17 24.52
C ALA A 256 -20.78 -0.05 24.93
N THR A 257 -19.70 -0.33 24.19
CA THR A 257 -18.85 -1.48 24.51
C THR A 257 -18.02 -1.21 25.75
N ASP A 258 -18.15 -2.08 26.75
CA ASP A 258 -17.38 -2.04 27.99
C ASP A 258 -15.86 -2.21 27.72
N SER A 259 -15.03 -1.50 28.47
CA SER A 259 -13.59 -1.34 28.24
C SER A 259 -12.72 -2.57 28.53
N THR A 260 -13.32 -3.74 28.80
CA THR A 260 -12.61 -4.89 29.42
C THR A 260 -12.29 -6.07 28.50
N SER A 261 -12.59 -6.05 27.20
CA SER A 261 -12.25 -7.19 26.34
C SER A 261 -10.79 -7.16 25.85
N LYS A 262 -10.03 -8.21 26.18
CA LYS A 262 -8.61 -8.45 25.83
C LYS A 262 -8.36 -8.27 24.32
N ARG A 263 -7.37 -7.46 23.98
CA ARG A 263 -6.89 -7.19 22.60
C ARG A 263 -6.42 -8.49 21.94
N SER A 264 -6.99 -8.87 20.79
CA SER A 264 -6.48 -9.96 19.97
C SER A 264 -5.14 -9.54 19.33
N GLY A 265 -4.19 -10.49 19.21
CA GLY A 265 -2.83 -10.23 18.74
C GLY A 265 -2.70 -9.66 17.32
N VAL A 266 -3.72 -9.83 16.48
CA VAL A 266 -3.78 -9.29 15.10
C VAL A 266 -3.82 -7.77 15.08
N LEU A 267 -4.52 -7.14 16.06
CA LEU A 267 -4.62 -5.68 16.14
C LEU A 267 -3.30 -5.00 16.55
N LYS A 268 -2.46 -5.70 17.32
CA LYS A 268 -1.13 -5.19 17.71
C LYS A 268 -0.20 -5.07 16.50
N LYS A 269 -0.27 -6.03 15.58
CA LYS A 269 0.56 -6.04 14.35
C LYS A 269 0.17 -4.94 13.37
N LEU A 270 -1.13 -4.70 13.18
CA LEU A 270 -1.63 -3.61 12.31
C LEU A 270 -1.35 -2.21 12.88
N LEU A 271 -1.37 -2.03 14.20
CA LEU A 271 -1.13 -0.72 14.82
C LEU A 271 0.36 -0.38 14.96
N SER A 272 1.27 -1.35 14.93
CA SER A 272 2.71 -1.06 14.91
C SER A 272 3.18 -0.44 13.61
N HIS A 273 2.52 -0.70 12.49
CA HIS A 273 2.77 -0.06 11.18
C HIS A 273 2.34 1.42 11.11
N PHE A 274 1.63 1.93 12.12
CA PHE A 274 1.07 3.29 12.12
C PHE A 274 1.70 4.22 13.18
N LYS A 275 2.84 3.84 13.78
CA LYS A 275 3.49 4.65 14.83
C LYS A 275 4.59 5.58 14.31
N HIS A 276 4.75 5.69 13.00
CA HIS A 276 5.72 6.64 12.41
C HIS A 276 5.05 7.52 11.36
#